data_f58486c03ac879210d17e6ced6019c22
#
_entry.id   f58486c03ac879210d17e6ced6019c22
#
_cell.length_a   1.000
_cell.length_b   1.000
_cell.length_c   1.000
_cell.angle_alpha   90.00
_cell.angle_beta   90.00
_cell.angle_gamma   90.00
#
_symmetry.space_group_name_H-M   'P 1'
#
loop_
_entity.id
_entity.type
_entity.pdbx_description
1 polymer ?
#
loop_
_entity_poly.entity_id
_entity_poly.type
_entity_poly.pdbx_seq_one_letter_code
_entity_poly.pdbx_strand_id
1 'polypeptide(L)'
;MNLRTTKHATARRRKAESGQEIVEFALVAVLLVPTLIAAFVVGMNLIRSIQCNQVCRDLDNMYIHGGDFSTYPLQQESQRLAQGLNLQVGGSFAGNKQSNAANTGNGLVTVTQVMWVGGTTSANCIAVGAAECTNQSSFVYTQQIQFGNGTLANSNTVTLGTCPAVIINTSGVVQNYVTDSRAQLAGAAQTNLQSLWQVGNGTTTPLTDGQVVYVVETYFQSPDLTVGSLAGNGVYARYFF
;
A
#
# COMPACT_ATOMS: atom_id res chain seq x y z
N MET A 1 -27.74 39.34 70.92
CA MET A 1 -28.47 38.34 70.12
C MET A 1 -27.70 38.02 68.90
N ASN A 2 -27.35 36.74 68.68
CA ASN A 2 -26.22 36.23 67.87
C ASN A 2 -26.43 36.31 66.37
N LEU A 3 -25.76 37.27 65.68
CA LEU A 3 -25.69 37.34 64.20
C LEU A 3 -24.33 36.91 63.62
N ARG A 4 -23.40 36.36 64.42
CA ARG A 4 -22.04 36.02 64.00
C ARG A 4 -21.81 34.56 63.54
N THR A 5 -22.76 33.64 63.84
CA THR A 5 -22.58 32.21 63.61
C THR A 5 -22.99 31.73 62.20
N THR A 6 -23.79 32.48 61.43
CA THR A 6 -24.26 32.08 60.14
C THR A 6 -23.28 32.30 58.98
N LYS A 7 -22.38 33.28 59.10
CA LYS A 7 -21.39 33.58 58.01
C LYS A 7 -20.29 32.53 57.89
N HIS A 8 -19.90 31.86 58.96
CA HIS A 8 -18.85 30.84 58.90
C HIS A 8 -19.34 29.49 58.31
N ALA A 9 -20.60 29.12 58.49
CA ALA A 9 -21.17 27.90 57.98
C ALA A 9 -21.32 27.94 56.44
N THR A 10 -21.73 29.08 55.86
CA THR A 10 -21.88 29.23 54.39
C THR A 10 -20.54 29.29 53.66
N ALA A 11 -19.52 29.88 54.27
CA ALA A 11 -18.17 29.92 53.66
C ALA A 11 -17.48 28.54 53.65
N ARG A 12 -17.73 27.72 54.70
CA ARG A 12 -17.21 26.33 54.78
C ARG A 12 -17.87 25.40 53.77
N ARG A 13 -19.18 25.58 53.55
CA ARG A 13 -19.96 24.78 52.56
C ARG A 13 -19.50 25.07 51.14
N ARG A 14 -19.27 26.32 50.74
CA ARG A 14 -18.74 26.71 49.40
C ARG A 14 -17.34 26.14 49.14
N LYS A 15 -16.46 26.02 50.16
CA LYS A 15 -15.14 25.42 49.99
C LYS A 15 -15.21 23.90 49.80
N ALA A 16 -16.17 23.23 50.41
CA ALA A 16 -16.40 21.77 50.22
C ALA A 16 -16.99 21.47 48.84
N GLU A 17 -17.90 22.32 48.35
CA GLU A 17 -18.52 22.19 47.02
C GLU A 17 -17.49 22.39 45.92
N SER A 18 -16.57 23.37 46.02
CA SER A 18 -15.51 23.58 45.02
C SER A 18 -14.50 22.42 44.95
N GLY A 19 -14.27 21.70 46.03
CA GLY A 19 -13.43 20.48 46.02
C GLY A 19 -14.09 19.31 45.33
N GLN A 20 -15.39 19.16 45.45
CA GLN A 20 -16.15 18.11 44.81
C GLN A 20 -16.21 18.30 43.29
N GLU A 21 -16.42 19.54 42.81
CA GLU A 21 -16.41 19.88 41.39
C GLU A 21 -15.08 19.55 40.71
N ILE A 22 -13.94 19.80 41.40
CA ILE A 22 -12.60 19.46 40.88
C ILE A 22 -12.41 17.94 40.74
N VAL A 23 -12.89 17.16 41.73
CA VAL A 23 -12.80 15.70 41.67
C VAL A 23 -13.67 15.13 40.55
N GLU A 24 -14.88 15.66 40.38
CA GLU A 24 -15.80 15.25 39.33
C GLU A 24 -15.20 15.58 37.93
N PHE A 25 -14.65 16.79 37.76
CA PHE A 25 -13.94 17.16 36.54
C PHE A 25 -12.74 16.25 36.28
N ALA A 26 -11.95 15.93 37.30
CA ALA A 26 -10.80 15.03 37.16
C ALA A 26 -11.21 13.62 36.73
N LEU A 27 -12.30 13.06 37.26
CA LEU A 27 -12.84 11.77 36.85
C LEU A 27 -13.32 11.77 35.41
N VAL A 28 -14.01 12.82 34.99
CA VAL A 28 -14.45 12.97 33.59
C VAL A 28 -13.24 13.12 32.66
N ALA A 29 -12.22 13.90 33.04
CA ALA A 29 -11.03 14.11 32.25
C ALA A 29 -10.22 12.83 32.02
N VAL A 30 -10.13 11.94 33.01
CA VAL A 30 -9.44 10.62 32.88
C VAL A 30 -10.05 9.76 31.80
N LEU A 31 -11.35 9.83 31.55
CA LEU A 31 -12.02 9.10 30.46
C LEU A 31 -12.04 9.88 29.15
N LEU A 32 -12.29 11.20 29.22
CA LEU A 32 -12.47 12.04 28.04
C LEU A 32 -11.18 12.25 27.28
N VAL A 33 -10.05 12.45 27.93
CA VAL A 33 -8.76 12.70 27.27
C VAL A 33 -8.30 11.46 26.47
N PRO A 34 -8.26 10.23 27.02
CA PRO A 34 -7.88 9.06 26.23
C PRO A 34 -8.85 8.78 25.07
N THR A 35 -10.16 8.97 25.26
CA THR A 35 -11.14 8.76 24.19
C THR A 35 -10.97 9.76 23.05
N LEU A 36 -10.67 11.00 23.36
CA LEU A 36 -10.40 12.05 22.37
C LEU A 36 -9.12 11.76 21.57
N ILE A 37 -8.05 11.34 22.25
CA ILE A 37 -6.81 10.92 21.60
C ILE A 37 -7.05 9.71 20.69
N ALA A 38 -7.78 8.71 21.17
CA ALA A 38 -8.10 7.53 20.38
C ALA A 38 -8.94 7.88 19.14
N ALA A 39 -9.95 8.72 19.27
CA ALA A 39 -10.75 9.21 18.15
C ALA A 39 -9.90 9.98 17.12
N PHE A 40 -8.97 10.81 17.57
CA PHE A 40 -8.04 11.54 16.71
C PHE A 40 -7.14 10.59 15.92
N VAL A 41 -6.52 9.60 16.59
CA VAL A 41 -5.65 8.60 15.95
C VAL A 41 -6.40 7.79 14.90
N VAL A 42 -7.61 7.32 15.21
CA VAL A 42 -8.46 6.58 14.26
C VAL A 42 -8.84 7.47 13.06
N GLY A 43 -9.22 8.72 13.30
CA GLY A 43 -9.56 9.67 12.24
C GLY A 43 -8.38 9.92 11.29
N MET A 44 -7.17 10.14 11.82
CA MET A 44 -5.97 10.34 11.00
C MET A 44 -5.58 9.09 10.19
N ASN A 45 -5.72 7.90 10.76
CA ASN A 45 -5.49 6.65 10.04
C ASN A 45 -6.48 6.44 8.89
N LEU A 46 -7.75 6.81 9.10
CA LEU A 46 -8.77 6.76 8.06
C LEU A 46 -8.46 7.72 6.90
N ILE A 47 -8.06 8.95 7.19
CA ILE A 47 -7.66 9.94 6.18
C ILE A 47 -6.46 9.40 5.36
N ARG A 48 -5.44 8.84 6.01
CA ARG A 48 -4.28 8.25 5.32
C ARG A 48 -4.67 7.06 4.46
N SER A 49 -5.60 6.22 4.92
CA SER A 49 -6.14 5.11 4.13
C SER A 49 -6.83 5.60 2.85
N ILE A 50 -7.64 6.64 2.95
CA ILE A 50 -8.30 7.25 1.80
C ILE A 50 -7.26 7.83 0.82
N GLN A 51 -6.26 8.56 1.33
CA GLN A 51 -5.19 9.13 0.50
C GLN A 51 -4.38 8.03 -0.19
N CYS A 52 -4.01 6.95 0.51
CA CYS A 52 -3.31 5.81 -0.06
C CYS A 52 -4.09 5.17 -1.22
N ASN A 53 -5.41 4.95 -1.03
CA ASN A 53 -6.28 4.43 -2.07
C ASN A 53 -6.39 5.37 -3.27
N GLN A 54 -6.48 6.68 -3.06
CA GLN A 54 -6.53 7.67 -4.14
C GLN A 54 -5.22 7.66 -4.95
N VAL A 55 -4.08 7.72 -4.26
CA VAL A 55 -2.76 7.66 -4.92
C VAL A 55 -2.63 6.37 -5.72
N CYS A 56 -2.98 5.23 -5.14
CA CYS A 56 -2.90 3.94 -5.83
C CYS A 56 -3.72 3.92 -7.11
N ARG A 57 -4.96 4.41 -7.06
CA ARG A 57 -5.86 4.49 -8.22
C ARG A 57 -5.35 5.45 -9.29
N ASP A 58 -4.82 6.61 -8.88
CA ASP A 58 -4.32 7.60 -9.81
C ASP A 58 -3.05 7.09 -10.53
N LEU A 59 -2.16 6.40 -9.81
CA LEU A 59 -0.99 5.74 -10.39
C LEU A 59 -1.37 4.62 -11.35
N ASP A 60 -2.39 3.81 -10.99
CA ASP A 60 -2.90 2.76 -11.86
C ASP A 60 -3.46 3.36 -13.17
N ASN A 61 -4.25 4.41 -13.07
CA ASN A 61 -4.77 5.14 -14.22
C ASN A 61 -3.63 5.69 -15.12
N MET A 62 -2.58 6.27 -14.52
CA MET A 62 -1.41 6.73 -15.27
C MET A 62 -0.70 5.55 -15.98
N TYR A 63 -0.60 4.41 -15.32
CA TYR A 63 0.09 3.24 -15.85
C TYR A 63 -0.63 2.63 -17.06
N ILE A 64 -1.93 2.43 -16.98
CA ILE A 64 -2.73 1.88 -18.09
C ILE A 64 -2.78 2.81 -19.31
N HIS A 65 -2.60 4.12 -19.10
CA HIS A 65 -2.48 5.10 -20.19
C HIS A 65 -1.04 5.23 -20.75
N GLY A 66 -0.16 4.28 -20.42
CA GLY A 66 1.19 4.21 -20.96
C GLY A 66 2.21 5.05 -20.21
N GLY A 67 1.93 5.44 -18.98
CA GLY A 67 2.90 6.13 -18.13
C GLY A 67 4.11 5.25 -17.84
N ASP A 68 5.31 5.74 -18.20
CA ASP A 68 6.56 5.04 -17.98
C ASP A 68 7.16 5.36 -16.61
N PHE A 69 6.82 4.54 -15.62
CA PHE A 69 7.37 4.65 -14.26
C PHE A 69 8.85 4.27 -14.14
N SER A 70 9.49 3.80 -15.22
CA SER A 70 10.93 3.61 -15.24
C SER A 70 11.68 4.96 -15.32
N THR A 71 10.97 6.04 -15.57
CA THR A 71 11.54 7.37 -15.71
C THR A 71 11.35 8.22 -14.44
N TYR A 72 12.37 9.03 -14.14
CA TYR A 72 12.35 9.91 -12.96
C TYR A 72 11.22 10.96 -12.94
N PRO A 73 10.87 11.61 -14.07
CA PRO A 73 9.78 12.58 -14.08
C PRO A 73 8.44 12.03 -13.60
N LEU A 74 8.06 10.82 -14.03
CA LEU A 74 6.79 10.23 -13.62
C LEU A 74 6.80 9.77 -12.15
N GLN A 75 7.94 9.34 -11.66
CA GLN A 75 8.11 9.04 -10.23
C GLN A 75 8.04 10.32 -9.38
N GLN A 76 8.59 11.45 -9.85
CA GLN A 76 8.43 12.73 -9.16
C GLN A 76 6.97 13.19 -9.12
N GLU A 77 6.21 12.97 -10.19
CA GLU A 77 4.77 13.24 -10.20
C GLU A 77 4.05 12.38 -9.16
N SER A 78 4.39 11.09 -9.08
CA SER A 78 3.90 10.19 -8.03
C SER A 78 4.25 10.70 -6.62
N GLN A 79 5.44 11.23 -6.42
CA GLN A 79 5.86 11.85 -5.17
C GLN A 79 5.01 13.07 -4.81
N ARG A 80 4.65 13.89 -5.79
CA ARG A 80 3.78 15.06 -5.58
C ARG A 80 2.37 14.64 -5.19
N LEU A 81 1.81 13.62 -5.87
CA LEU A 81 0.50 13.07 -5.52
C LEU A 81 0.47 12.50 -4.09
N ALA A 82 1.57 11.87 -3.66
CA ALA A 82 1.71 11.26 -2.36
C ALA A 82 2.44 12.15 -1.32
N GLN A 83 2.47 13.48 -1.53
CA GLN A 83 3.23 14.39 -0.65
C GLN A 83 2.79 14.30 0.82
N GLY A 84 1.49 14.17 1.08
CA GLY A 84 0.94 14.00 2.43
C GLY A 84 1.29 12.66 3.11
N LEU A 85 1.79 11.69 2.33
CA LEU A 85 2.15 10.33 2.79
C LEU A 85 3.68 10.14 2.85
N ASN A 86 4.46 11.19 2.57
CA ASN A 86 5.92 11.17 2.58
C ASN A 86 6.54 10.10 1.68
N LEU A 87 6.04 9.96 0.44
CA LEU A 87 6.72 9.20 -0.60
C LEU A 87 7.97 9.97 -1.03
N GLN A 88 9.12 9.33 -1.02
CA GLN A 88 10.37 9.90 -1.51
C GLN A 88 10.91 9.06 -2.65
N VAL A 89 11.19 9.69 -3.76
CA VAL A 89 11.79 9.07 -4.95
C VAL A 89 13.14 9.71 -5.23
N GLY A 90 14.03 8.95 -5.79
CA GLY A 90 15.38 9.40 -6.10
C GLY A 90 16.37 8.24 -6.13
N GLY A 91 17.52 8.45 -6.74
CA GLY A 91 18.54 7.43 -6.89
C GLY A 91 18.57 6.78 -8.27
N SER A 92 19.41 5.78 -8.43
CA SER A 92 19.60 5.07 -9.68
C SER A 92 18.81 3.76 -9.71
N PHE A 93 18.26 3.42 -10.87
CA PHE A 93 17.66 2.13 -11.12
C PHE A 93 18.67 1.00 -10.97
N ALA A 94 18.32 0.00 -10.16
CA ALA A 94 19.02 -1.27 -10.09
C ALA A 94 18.01 -2.41 -10.30
N GLY A 95 17.88 -2.87 -11.55
CA GLY A 95 16.87 -3.86 -11.92
C GLY A 95 15.45 -3.29 -11.74
N ASN A 96 14.56 -4.05 -11.11
CA ASN A 96 13.18 -3.64 -10.81
C ASN A 96 13.06 -2.68 -9.60
N LYS A 97 14.16 -2.32 -8.95
CA LYS A 97 14.17 -1.49 -7.74
C LYS A 97 14.88 -0.20 -8.01
N GLN A 98 14.24 0.89 -7.69
CA GLN A 98 14.94 2.13 -7.49
C GLN A 98 15.37 2.22 -6.02
N SER A 99 16.67 2.30 -5.78
CA SER A 99 17.20 2.66 -4.48
C SER A 99 17.17 4.18 -4.36
N ASN A 100 16.34 4.74 -3.51
CA ASN A 100 16.64 6.09 -3.07
C ASN A 100 17.90 5.99 -2.18
N ALA A 101 18.85 6.88 -2.37
CA ALA A 101 20.20 6.79 -1.76
C ALA A 101 20.19 6.73 -0.22
N ALA A 102 19.07 6.98 0.43
CA ALA A 102 18.92 7.01 1.88
C ALA A 102 17.88 6.01 2.42
N ASN A 103 17.18 5.23 1.57
CA ASN A 103 16.01 4.44 1.97
C ASN A 103 15.09 5.22 2.93
N THR A 104 14.92 6.49 2.64
CA THR A 104 14.15 7.43 3.45
C THR A 104 12.74 7.57 2.88
N GLY A 105 11.85 8.14 3.68
CA GLY A 105 10.44 8.21 3.32
C GLY A 105 9.64 7.03 3.86
N ASN A 106 8.33 7.20 3.88
CA ASN A 106 7.40 6.27 4.50
C ASN A 106 6.58 5.49 3.47
N GLY A 107 6.86 5.67 2.18
CA GLY A 107 6.10 5.08 1.09
C GLY A 107 6.89 4.13 0.20
N LEU A 108 6.23 3.08 -0.24
CA LEU A 108 6.68 2.16 -1.30
C LEU A 108 5.56 2.04 -2.32
N VAL A 109 5.93 2.16 -3.60
CA VAL A 109 5.03 1.91 -4.73
C VAL A 109 5.64 0.80 -5.58
N THR A 110 4.80 -0.17 -5.94
CA THR A 110 5.15 -1.25 -6.87
C THR A 110 4.14 -1.24 -8.01
N VAL A 111 4.65 -1.08 -9.22
CA VAL A 111 3.88 -1.13 -10.45
C VAL A 111 4.26 -2.41 -11.17
N THR A 112 3.29 -3.26 -11.44
CA THR A 112 3.52 -4.59 -12.00
C THR A 112 2.60 -4.80 -13.20
N GLN A 113 3.16 -5.26 -14.30
CA GLN A 113 2.43 -5.78 -15.43
C GLN A 113 2.62 -7.29 -15.49
N VAL A 114 1.53 -8.01 -15.53
CA VAL A 114 1.53 -9.47 -15.68
C VAL A 114 0.74 -9.86 -16.91
N MET A 115 1.13 -10.95 -17.53
CA MET A 115 0.47 -11.47 -18.71
C MET A 115 0.14 -12.96 -18.54
N TRP A 116 -1.00 -13.39 -19.06
CA TRP A 116 -1.33 -14.80 -19.14
C TRP A 116 -0.66 -15.44 -20.36
N VAL A 117 0.14 -16.47 -20.14
CA VAL A 117 0.68 -17.34 -21.18
C VAL A 117 -0.24 -18.53 -21.31
N GLY A 118 -0.82 -18.72 -22.48
CA GLY A 118 -1.73 -19.83 -22.76
C GLY A 118 -1.03 -21.20 -22.76
N GLY A 119 -1.76 -22.24 -23.18
CA GLY A 119 -1.19 -23.58 -23.33
C GLY A 119 -0.22 -23.70 -24.50
N THR A 120 0.36 -24.88 -24.71
CA THR A 120 1.38 -25.16 -25.73
C THR A 120 0.99 -24.78 -27.17
N THR A 121 -0.31 -24.71 -27.47
CA THR A 121 -0.85 -24.31 -28.77
C THR A 121 -1.15 -22.80 -28.87
N SER A 122 -0.88 -22.04 -27.83
CA SER A 122 -1.08 -20.59 -27.81
C SER A 122 -0.04 -19.85 -28.65
N ALA A 123 -0.37 -18.62 -29.08
CA ALA A 123 0.52 -17.82 -29.93
C ALA A 123 1.87 -17.55 -29.26
N ASN A 124 1.89 -17.27 -27.96
CA ASN A 124 3.12 -17.00 -27.22
C ASN A 124 4.01 -18.26 -27.13
N CYS A 125 3.44 -19.43 -26.90
CA CYS A 125 4.21 -20.68 -26.86
C CYS A 125 4.69 -21.11 -28.26
N ILE A 126 3.88 -20.93 -29.30
CA ILE A 126 4.28 -21.22 -30.69
C ILE A 126 5.44 -20.32 -31.11
N ALA A 127 5.42 -19.04 -30.75
CA ALA A 127 6.43 -18.06 -31.12
C ALA A 127 7.86 -18.42 -30.61
N VAL A 128 7.95 -19.06 -29.45
CA VAL A 128 9.24 -19.49 -28.85
C VAL A 128 9.55 -20.97 -29.13
N GLY A 129 8.58 -21.74 -29.63
CA GLY A 129 8.64 -23.19 -29.76
C GLY A 129 7.97 -23.87 -28.56
N ALA A 130 7.01 -24.77 -28.83
CA ALA A 130 6.20 -25.38 -27.77
C ALA A 130 7.01 -26.12 -26.69
N ALA A 131 8.19 -26.67 -27.05
CA ALA A 131 9.10 -27.31 -26.11
C ALA A 131 9.84 -26.34 -25.18
N GLU A 132 10.03 -25.10 -25.64
CA GLU A 132 10.72 -24.03 -24.89
C GLU A 132 9.77 -23.18 -24.03
N CYS A 133 8.45 -23.38 -24.17
CA CYS A 133 7.43 -22.65 -23.44
C CYS A 133 7.31 -23.17 -22.01
N THR A 134 8.21 -22.73 -21.13
CA THR A 134 8.27 -23.17 -19.73
C THR A 134 7.10 -22.66 -18.90
N ASN A 135 6.59 -21.46 -19.22
CA ASN A 135 5.57 -20.77 -18.44
C ASN A 135 4.15 -20.93 -19.01
N GLN A 136 3.88 -22.03 -19.72
CA GLN A 136 2.56 -22.34 -20.24
C GLN A 136 1.49 -22.38 -19.13
N SER A 137 0.28 -21.91 -19.45
CA SER A 137 -0.87 -21.89 -18.54
C SER A 137 -0.62 -21.19 -17.21
N SER A 138 0.17 -20.13 -17.23
CA SER A 138 0.51 -19.36 -16.03
C SER A 138 0.59 -17.86 -16.28
N PHE A 139 0.43 -17.09 -15.20
CA PHE A 139 0.76 -15.67 -15.21
C PHE A 139 2.27 -15.46 -15.07
N VAL A 140 2.79 -14.57 -15.88
CA VAL A 140 4.20 -14.16 -15.87
C VAL A 140 4.33 -12.67 -15.68
N TYR A 141 5.40 -12.25 -15.01
CA TYR A 141 5.78 -10.84 -15.00
C TYR A 141 6.28 -10.43 -16.39
N THR A 142 5.74 -9.36 -16.93
CA THR A 142 6.27 -8.70 -18.14
C THR A 142 6.98 -7.40 -17.80
N GLN A 143 6.55 -6.74 -16.72
CA GLN A 143 7.23 -5.58 -16.17
C GLN A 143 7.00 -5.49 -14.66
N GLN A 144 8.01 -5.07 -13.90
CA GLN A 144 7.85 -4.67 -12.51
C GLN A 144 8.80 -3.52 -12.17
N ILE A 145 8.25 -2.46 -11.59
CA ILE A 145 8.98 -1.28 -11.17
C ILE A 145 8.63 -0.99 -9.72
N GLN A 146 9.64 -0.80 -8.88
CA GLN A 146 9.47 -0.40 -7.49
C GLN A 146 10.20 0.91 -7.25
N PHE A 147 9.53 1.86 -6.58
CA PHE A 147 10.13 3.12 -6.19
C PHE A 147 9.61 3.58 -4.81
N GLY A 148 10.36 4.47 -4.17
CA GLY A 148 10.14 4.85 -2.80
C GLY A 148 11.10 4.14 -1.84
N ASN A 149 10.69 3.89 -0.61
CA ASN A 149 11.52 3.23 0.39
C ASN A 149 11.53 1.70 0.22
N GLY A 150 12.56 1.18 -0.40
CA GLY A 150 12.72 -0.25 -0.67
C GLY A 150 12.85 -1.14 0.57
N THR A 151 13.18 -0.59 1.75
CA THR A 151 13.23 -1.36 3.00
C THR A 151 11.86 -1.81 3.49
N LEU A 152 10.78 -1.17 2.96
CA LEU A 152 9.41 -1.51 3.27
C LEU A 152 8.89 -2.70 2.44
N ALA A 153 9.66 -3.17 1.45
CA ALA A 153 9.25 -4.27 0.59
C ALA A 153 9.28 -5.61 1.35
N ASN A 154 8.11 -6.22 1.50
CA ASN A 154 7.94 -7.55 2.08
C ASN A 154 6.65 -8.20 1.50
N SER A 155 6.35 -9.44 1.90
CA SER A 155 5.19 -10.19 1.40
C SER A 155 3.83 -9.54 1.68
N ASN A 156 3.74 -8.62 2.63
CA ASN A 156 2.50 -7.91 2.96
C ASN A 156 2.35 -6.59 2.20
N THR A 157 3.44 -6.06 1.65
CA THR A 157 3.49 -4.77 0.93
C THR A 157 3.66 -4.94 -0.58
N VAL A 158 4.13 -6.11 -1.02
CA VAL A 158 4.24 -6.53 -2.42
C VAL A 158 3.62 -7.91 -2.55
N THR A 159 2.29 -7.94 -2.63
CA THR A 159 1.52 -9.19 -2.48
C THR A 159 1.57 -10.07 -3.73
N LEU A 160 1.85 -9.51 -4.91
CA LEU A 160 2.15 -10.29 -6.10
C LEU A 160 3.54 -10.94 -6.06
N GLY A 161 4.37 -10.56 -5.10
CA GLY A 161 5.76 -10.97 -5.03
C GLY A 161 6.69 -10.04 -5.82
N THR A 162 7.97 -10.28 -5.66
CA THR A 162 9.03 -9.51 -6.32
C THR A 162 9.64 -10.34 -7.44
N CYS A 163 9.56 -9.83 -8.67
CA CYS A 163 10.23 -10.45 -9.81
C CYS A 163 11.76 -10.41 -9.60
N PRO A 164 12.48 -11.51 -9.86
CA PRO A 164 13.94 -11.54 -9.68
C PRO A 164 14.65 -10.51 -10.56
N ALA A 165 15.51 -9.69 -9.95
CA ALA A 165 16.22 -8.61 -10.65
C ALA A 165 17.11 -9.10 -11.81
N VAL A 166 17.53 -10.36 -11.77
CA VAL A 166 18.41 -10.95 -12.79
C VAL A 166 17.76 -11.12 -14.16
N ILE A 167 16.42 -11.15 -14.23
CA ILE A 167 15.65 -11.29 -15.48
C ILE A 167 15.02 -9.98 -15.93
N ILE A 168 15.23 -8.90 -15.20
CA ILE A 168 14.64 -7.59 -15.46
C ILE A 168 15.72 -6.63 -15.94
N ASN A 169 15.42 -5.85 -17.00
CA ASN A 169 16.28 -4.77 -17.46
C ASN A 169 16.11 -3.50 -16.61
N THR A 170 16.90 -2.46 -16.93
CA THR A 170 16.87 -1.17 -16.22
C THR A 170 15.54 -0.42 -16.32
N SER A 171 14.69 -0.75 -17.29
CA SER A 171 13.34 -0.19 -17.45
C SER A 171 12.27 -1.04 -16.76
N GLY A 172 12.66 -2.01 -15.95
CA GLY A 172 11.72 -2.89 -15.24
C GLY A 172 11.07 -3.97 -16.12
N VAL A 173 11.46 -4.08 -17.39
CA VAL A 173 10.90 -5.05 -18.35
C VAL A 173 11.56 -6.40 -18.17
N VAL A 174 10.74 -7.44 -18.03
CA VAL A 174 11.17 -8.84 -17.92
C VAL A 174 11.53 -9.38 -19.29
N GLN A 175 12.72 -9.94 -19.40
CA GLN A 175 13.18 -10.57 -20.63
C GLN A 175 12.87 -12.07 -20.60
N ASN A 176 12.53 -12.63 -21.78
CA ASN A 176 12.26 -14.07 -21.94
C ASN A 176 11.15 -14.60 -21.01
N TYR A 177 10.14 -13.78 -20.72
CA TYR A 177 9.07 -14.12 -19.77
C TYR A 177 8.29 -15.40 -20.12
N VAL A 178 8.31 -15.87 -21.37
CA VAL A 178 7.67 -17.13 -21.82
C VAL A 178 8.52 -18.36 -21.49
N THR A 179 9.84 -18.23 -21.56
CA THR A 179 10.80 -19.35 -21.47
C THR A 179 11.52 -19.43 -20.12
N ASP A 180 11.59 -18.32 -19.37
CA ASP A 180 12.26 -18.28 -18.07
C ASP A 180 11.29 -18.55 -16.92
N SER A 181 11.41 -19.70 -16.27
CA SER A 181 10.54 -20.09 -15.14
C SER A 181 10.55 -19.11 -13.97
N ARG A 182 11.59 -18.26 -13.85
CA ARG A 182 11.69 -17.24 -12.81
C ARG A 182 10.74 -16.06 -13.04
N ALA A 183 10.23 -15.92 -14.27
CA ALA A 183 9.22 -14.92 -14.60
C ALA A 183 7.81 -15.34 -14.15
N GLN A 184 7.60 -16.59 -13.79
CA GLN A 184 6.31 -17.07 -13.34
C GLN A 184 5.92 -16.48 -11.98
N LEU A 185 4.65 -16.08 -11.83
CA LEU A 185 4.13 -15.69 -10.53
C LEU A 185 4.14 -16.87 -9.55
N ALA A 186 4.49 -16.61 -8.30
CA ALA A 186 4.42 -17.61 -7.25
C ALA A 186 2.98 -18.12 -7.03
N GLY A 187 2.81 -19.40 -6.66
CA GLY A 187 1.53 -20.09 -6.63
C GLY A 187 0.35 -19.34 -5.98
N ALA A 188 0.57 -18.70 -4.81
CA ALA A 188 -0.46 -17.94 -4.13
C ALA A 188 -0.88 -16.67 -4.92
N ALA A 189 0.06 -15.94 -5.50
CA ALA A 189 -0.23 -14.76 -6.32
C ALA A 189 -0.97 -15.13 -7.60
N GLN A 190 -0.57 -16.22 -8.23
CA GLN A 190 -1.25 -16.76 -9.41
C GLN A 190 -2.69 -17.14 -9.12
N THR A 191 -2.93 -17.90 -8.04
CA THR A 191 -4.28 -18.31 -7.62
C THR A 191 -5.17 -17.11 -7.30
N ASN A 192 -4.61 -16.10 -6.62
CA ASN A 192 -5.33 -14.88 -6.29
C ASN A 192 -5.74 -14.09 -7.54
N LEU A 193 -4.83 -13.91 -8.52
CA LEU A 193 -5.16 -13.27 -9.79
C LEU A 193 -6.22 -14.04 -10.57
N GLN A 194 -6.09 -15.36 -10.67
CA GLN A 194 -7.08 -16.20 -11.34
C GLN A 194 -8.46 -16.07 -10.69
N SER A 195 -8.53 -16.09 -9.35
CA SER A 195 -9.80 -15.95 -8.62
C SER A 195 -10.44 -14.58 -8.82
N LEU A 196 -9.67 -13.50 -8.80
CA LEU A 196 -10.16 -12.14 -9.03
C LEU A 196 -10.72 -11.98 -10.45
N TRP A 197 -10.04 -12.55 -11.44
CA TRP A 197 -10.49 -12.51 -12.83
C TRP A 197 -11.78 -13.29 -13.04
N GLN A 198 -11.89 -14.45 -12.43
CA GLN A 198 -13.08 -15.31 -12.52
C GLN A 198 -14.29 -14.73 -11.79
N VAL A 199 -14.10 -14.08 -10.65
CA VAL A 199 -15.20 -13.51 -9.84
C VAL A 199 -15.68 -12.16 -10.39
N GLY A 200 -14.78 -11.36 -10.97
CA GLY A 200 -15.12 -10.01 -11.48
C GLY A 200 -16.10 -10.03 -12.66
N ASN A 201 -16.15 -11.10 -13.42
CA ASN A 201 -16.99 -11.23 -14.62
C ASN A 201 -18.23 -12.12 -14.47
N GLY A 202 -18.46 -12.74 -13.31
CA GLY A 202 -19.63 -13.62 -13.07
C GLY A 202 -19.74 -14.85 -13.98
N THR A 203 -18.77 -15.04 -14.87
CA THR A 203 -18.64 -16.18 -15.77
C THR A 203 -17.18 -16.66 -15.74
N THR A 204 -16.99 -17.96 -15.75
CA THR A 204 -15.68 -18.59 -15.95
C THR A 204 -15.19 -18.36 -17.38
N THR A 205 -14.88 -17.10 -17.73
CA THR A 205 -14.25 -16.82 -19.01
C THR A 205 -12.81 -17.34 -18.96
N PRO A 206 -12.43 -18.23 -19.86
CA PRO A 206 -11.06 -18.71 -19.92
C PRO A 206 -10.14 -17.51 -20.22
N LEU A 207 -9.03 -17.42 -19.47
CA LEU A 207 -7.98 -16.45 -19.76
C LEU A 207 -7.45 -16.66 -21.17
N THR A 208 -7.39 -15.60 -21.96
CA THR A 208 -6.85 -15.65 -23.31
C THR A 208 -5.34 -15.39 -23.30
N ASP A 209 -4.63 -16.11 -24.17
CA ASP A 209 -3.19 -15.92 -24.33
C ASP A 209 -2.85 -14.47 -24.69
N GLY A 210 -1.83 -13.91 -24.04
CA GLY A 210 -1.44 -12.53 -24.20
C GLY A 210 -2.30 -11.52 -23.42
N GLN A 211 -3.27 -11.97 -22.64
CA GLN A 211 -4.05 -11.07 -21.80
C GLN A 211 -3.19 -10.46 -20.71
N VAL A 212 -3.18 -9.15 -20.66
CA VAL A 212 -2.37 -8.35 -19.73
C VAL A 212 -3.23 -7.83 -18.58
N VAL A 213 -2.67 -7.84 -17.40
CA VAL A 213 -3.24 -7.24 -16.18
C VAL A 213 -2.23 -6.26 -15.61
N TYR A 214 -2.68 -5.04 -15.35
CA TYR A 214 -1.91 -4.03 -14.67
C TYR A 214 -2.26 -4.04 -13.18
N VAL A 215 -1.24 -3.96 -12.33
CA VAL A 215 -1.41 -3.98 -10.88
C VAL A 215 -0.53 -2.92 -10.27
N VAL A 216 -1.13 -2.04 -9.50
CA VAL A 216 -0.41 -1.07 -8.69
C VAL A 216 -0.65 -1.37 -7.23
N GLU A 217 0.44 -1.49 -6.48
CA GLU A 217 0.45 -1.69 -5.04
C GLU A 217 1.15 -0.52 -4.37
N THR A 218 0.51 0.07 -3.39
CA THR A 218 1.07 1.18 -2.60
C THR A 218 1.03 0.83 -1.12
N TYR A 219 2.12 1.09 -0.44
CA TYR A 219 2.21 0.95 1.01
C TYR A 219 2.82 2.20 1.63
N PHE A 220 2.18 2.73 2.68
CA PHE A 220 2.66 3.88 3.42
C PHE A 220 2.68 3.59 4.91
N GLN A 221 3.87 3.65 5.49
CA GLN A 221 4.07 3.50 6.92
C GLN A 221 3.64 4.77 7.67
N SER A 222 3.04 4.61 8.84
CA SER A 222 2.57 5.72 9.69
C SER A 222 3.31 5.73 11.03
N PRO A 223 4.59 6.13 11.07
CA PRO A 223 5.37 6.09 12.32
C PRO A 223 4.85 7.07 13.38
N ASP A 224 4.18 8.16 12.97
CA ASP A 224 3.81 9.27 13.84
C ASP A 224 2.55 9.03 14.67
N LEU A 225 1.81 7.94 14.42
CA LEU A 225 0.54 7.63 15.07
C LEU A 225 0.59 6.36 15.92
N THR A 226 1.77 6.06 16.45
CA THR A 226 1.97 4.93 17.34
C THR A 226 1.56 5.28 18.77
N VAL A 227 0.29 5.08 19.12
CA VAL A 227 -0.19 5.16 20.51
C VAL A 227 -0.42 3.74 21.01
N GLY A 228 0.61 3.18 21.65
CA GLY A 228 0.56 1.83 22.21
C GLY A 228 0.27 0.74 21.14
N SER A 229 -0.62 -0.19 21.44
CA SER A 229 -1.03 -1.29 20.55
C SER A 229 -2.03 -0.87 19.45
N LEU A 230 -2.45 0.39 19.40
CA LEU A 230 -3.35 0.94 18.38
C LEU A 230 -2.59 1.39 17.12
N ALA A 231 -1.29 1.20 17.07
CA ALA A 231 -0.45 1.50 15.93
C ALA A 231 -0.72 0.54 14.79
N GLY A 232 -1.39 0.99 13.76
CA GLY A 232 -1.34 0.33 12.45
C GLY A 232 0.07 0.47 11.88
N ASN A 233 0.69 -0.65 11.45
CA ASN A 233 2.04 -0.64 10.87
C ASN A 233 2.12 0.11 9.53
N GLY A 234 1.02 0.60 9.00
CA GLY A 234 0.90 1.31 7.74
C GLY A 234 -0.42 1.06 7.03
N VAL A 235 -0.58 1.72 5.90
CA VAL A 235 -1.76 1.62 5.03
C VAL A 235 -1.32 1.00 3.71
N TYR A 236 -2.06 0.00 3.26
CA TYR A 236 -1.83 -0.69 2.00
C TYR A 236 -3.03 -0.51 1.08
N ALA A 237 -2.78 -0.26 -0.20
CA ALA A 237 -3.78 -0.25 -1.25
C ALA A 237 -3.27 -1.00 -2.47
N ARG A 238 -4.19 -1.63 -3.21
CA ARG A 238 -3.91 -2.34 -4.46
C ARG A 238 -5.05 -2.13 -5.44
N TYR A 239 -4.70 -1.84 -6.66
CA TYR A 239 -5.62 -1.73 -7.78
C TYR A 239 -5.22 -2.67 -8.90
N PHE A 240 -6.23 -3.16 -9.63
CA PHE A 240 -6.10 -4.02 -10.81
C PHE A 240 -6.86 -3.41 -11.98
N PHE A 241 -6.27 -3.52 -13.17
CA PHE A 241 -6.92 -3.16 -14.41
C PHE A 241 -6.66 -4.19 -15.51
#